data_213713f89212ccd7ef778c4bff069c2b
#
_entry.id   213713f89212ccd7ef778c4bff069c2b
#
_cell.length_a   1.000
_cell.length_b   1.000
_cell.length_c   1.000
_cell.angle_alpha   90.00
_cell.angle_beta   90.00
_cell.angle_gamma   90.00
#
_symmetry.space_group_name_H-M   'P 1'
#
loop_
_entity.id
_entity.type
_entity.pdbx_description
1 polymer ?
#
loop_
_entity_poly.entity_id
_entity_poly.type
_entity_poly.pdbx_seq_one_letter_code
_entity_poly.pdbx_strand_id
1 'polypeptide(L)'
;MKLKIDNKEVEAPEGKVLMEVIRDTGTEVPSMCYLKDEEHFTSCMVCVVKDRPSGKIIPSCSLNAEEGMDIVSEDEEVREARKTALELLLSEHVGDCEAPCQISCPAHMDIPLMNRLLARGQFDEALQVVKKDIALPSVLGRICSAPCEGACRRRSIDEAVSICLLKRFAGDEDLKSEKSWQAPQASPSGKKVAIIGAGPAGLAAAYYLSLKGHQCRIIDRNQKAGGSLCKEVDALELPPEVLQKEIDLIGAAGVEFELNKEVDAQTFQQLVRALDAVVVAVGKGESGVASWDLPMHARGIEATGNTYQVGDSKVFVAGSALRPAKMAIRVLGQGKELSFSVDQFLRQEKVLGEPKIFNSRFGKLIPAEYAEYLKESVEGKRLEPAVKEEGLTKEQVMEEAARCLHCDCRDLETCKLRIYSDAYAADQKRFKSEERLTCTKQYQHDQIVYEASKCIKCGICVRITEKYKDEFGLTFIGRGFEVVVGVPFGESTAKGLKTAALEVADACPTGALSRK
;
A
#
# COMPACT_ATOMS: atom_id res chain seq x y z
N MET A 1 42.39 14.20 1.23
CA MET A 1 42.80 12.88 0.78
C MET A 1 42.05 12.49 -0.48
N LYS A 2 42.70 11.66 -1.32
CA LYS A 2 42.13 11.22 -2.59
C LYS A 2 41.83 9.72 -2.53
N LEU A 3 40.64 9.32 -3.01
CA LEU A 3 40.24 7.93 -3.12
C LEU A 3 39.43 7.74 -4.42
N LYS A 4 39.15 6.49 -4.75
CA LYS A 4 38.31 6.15 -5.90
C LYS A 4 36.98 5.55 -5.42
N ILE A 5 35.87 6.02 -5.99
CA ILE A 5 34.54 5.46 -5.80
C ILE A 5 33.94 5.20 -7.19
N ASP A 6 33.64 3.95 -7.49
CA ASP A 6 33.10 3.51 -8.78
C ASP A 6 33.88 4.02 -9.98
N ASN A 7 35.23 3.88 -9.89
CA ASN A 7 36.23 4.34 -10.86
C ASN A 7 36.38 5.86 -11.01
N LYS A 8 35.72 6.69 -10.18
CA LYS A 8 35.86 8.16 -10.17
C LYS A 8 36.80 8.56 -9.04
N GLU A 9 37.72 9.48 -9.32
CA GLU A 9 38.53 10.11 -8.27
C GLU A 9 37.66 11.08 -7.46
N VAL A 10 37.71 10.98 -6.14
CA VAL A 10 36.96 11.78 -5.19
C VAL A 10 37.91 12.36 -4.16
N GLU A 11 37.78 13.64 -3.87
CA GLU A 11 38.46 14.28 -2.75
C GLU A 11 37.55 14.34 -1.53
N ALA A 12 38.02 13.89 -0.39
CA ALA A 12 37.27 13.89 0.85
C ALA A 12 38.12 14.45 2.02
N PRO A 13 37.50 15.08 3.02
CA PRO A 13 38.15 15.44 4.28
C PRO A 13 38.68 14.20 5.00
N GLU A 14 39.80 14.37 5.71
CA GLU A 14 40.34 13.33 6.57
C GLU A 14 39.38 12.99 7.72
N GLY A 15 39.23 11.72 8.03
CA GLY A 15 38.35 11.24 9.11
C GLY A 15 36.85 11.22 8.80
N LYS A 16 36.44 11.58 7.58
CA LYS A 16 35.02 11.49 7.19
C LYS A 16 34.61 10.03 6.99
N VAL A 17 33.41 9.67 7.49
CA VAL A 17 32.85 8.31 7.32
C VAL A 17 32.71 7.97 5.84
N LEU A 18 33.21 6.79 5.43
CA LEU A 18 33.23 6.34 4.04
C LEU A 18 31.84 6.39 3.39
N MET A 19 30.80 5.96 4.09
CA MET A 19 29.41 6.01 3.59
C MET A 19 28.97 7.44 3.23
N GLU A 20 29.37 8.44 4.04
CA GLU A 20 29.02 9.83 3.75
C GLU A 20 29.81 10.37 2.55
N VAL A 21 31.06 9.97 2.40
CA VAL A 21 31.86 10.32 1.21
C VAL A 21 31.21 9.74 -0.05
N ILE A 22 30.74 8.51 -0.01
CA ILE A 22 30.03 7.88 -1.14
C ILE A 22 28.74 8.63 -1.45
N ARG A 23 27.94 8.97 -0.43
CA ARG A 23 26.69 9.73 -0.61
C ARG A 23 26.90 11.12 -1.20
N ASP A 24 28.00 11.79 -0.85
CA ASP A 24 28.35 13.10 -1.44
C ASP A 24 28.61 13.02 -2.95
N THR A 25 28.94 11.85 -3.49
CA THR A 25 29.06 11.65 -4.94
C THR A 25 27.72 11.51 -5.67
N GLY A 26 26.60 11.53 -4.93
CA GLY A 26 25.25 11.28 -5.43
C GLY A 26 24.88 9.80 -5.49
N THR A 27 25.72 8.91 -4.95
CA THR A 27 25.43 7.47 -4.89
C THR A 27 24.78 7.12 -3.56
N GLU A 28 23.56 6.60 -3.61
CA GLU A 28 22.81 6.15 -2.43
C GLU A 28 23.39 4.83 -1.88
N VAL A 29 23.83 4.86 -0.62
CA VAL A 29 24.19 3.65 0.14
C VAL A 29 23.11 3.43 1.19
N PRO A 30 22.41 2.27 1.17
CA PRO A 30 21.36 1.98 2.13
C PRO A 30 21.91 1.79 3.54
N SER A 31 21.16 2.20 4.57
CA SER A 31 21.54 1.97 5.96
C SER A 31 20.32 2.00 6.88
N MET A 32 20.30 1.14 7.91
CA MET A 32 19.22 1.07 8.89
C MET A 32 19.65 1.29 10.34
N CYS A 33 20.94 1.15 10.66
CA CYS A 33 21.46 1.34 12.01
C CYS A 33 22.32 2.59 12.15
N TYR A 34 22.45 3.39 11.11
CA TYR A 34 23.25 4.61 11.10
C TYR A 34 22.38 5.85 11.32
N LEU A 35 22.78 6.67 12.26
CA LEU A 35 22.29 8.02 12.48
C LEU A 35 23.49 8.97 12.39
N LYS A 36 23.35 10.02 11.58
CA LYS A 36 24.45 10.98 11.39
C LYS A 36 24.76 11.69 12.71
N ASP A 37 26.04 11.91 12.96
CA ASP A 37 26.59 12.58 14.15
C ASP A 37 26.34 11.83 15.49
N GLU A 38 25.88 10.58 15.43
CA GLU A 38 25.69 9.72 16.60
C GLU A 38 26.51 8.42 16.47
N GLU A 39 26.98 7.90 17.60
CA GLU A 39 27.59 6.57 17.63
C GLU A 39 26.57 5.49 17.25
N HIS A 40 27.00 4.47 16.52
CA HIS A 40 26.14 3.38 16.06
C HIS A 40 26.81 2.01 16.22
N PHE A 41 25.98 0.96 16.25
CA PHE A 41 26.44 -0.39 16.56
C PHE A 41 26.89 -1.20 15.34
N THR A 42 26.79 -0.68 14.13
CA THR A 42 27.12 -1.38 12.87
C THR A 42 26.49 -2.77 12.78
N SER A 43 25.19 -2.88 13.07
CA SER A 43 24.51 -4.16 13.25
C SER A 43 23.75 -4.64 12.03
N CYS A 44 23.27 -3.75 11.14
CA CYS A 44 22.37 -4.13 10.05
C CYS A 44 23.06 -4.71 8.81
N MET A 45 24.34 -4.42 8.59
CA MET A 45 25.16 -4.88 7.45
C MET A 45 24.58 -4.57 6.06
N VAL A 46 23.65 -3.62 5.96
CA VAL A 46 23.03 -3.24 4.68
C VAL A 46 23.85 -2.16 3.96
N CYS A 47 24.74 -1.46 4.68
CA CYS A 47 25.59 -0.41 4.12
C CYS A 47 26.90 -0.93 3.50
N VAL A 48 27.03 -2.24 3.30
CA VAL A 48 28.29 -2.83 2.81
C VAL A 48 28.63 -2.36 1.41
N VAL A 49 29.95 -2.19 1.18
CA VAL A 49 30.58 -1.87 -0.10
C VAL A 49 31.76 -2.80 -0.29
N LYS A 50 32.35 -2.84 -1.49
CA LYS A 50 33.49 -3.68 -1.77
C LYS A 50 34.78 -2.85 -1.87
N ASP A 51 35.77 -3.21 -1.10
CA ASP A 51 37.15 -2.73 -1.29
C ASP A 51 37.78 -3.50 -2.44
N ARG A 52 38.02 -2.83 -3.56
CA ARG A 52 38.50 -3.48 -4.80
C ARG A 52 39.86 -4.13 -4.66
N PRO A 53 40.86 -3.50 -4.01
CA PRO A 53 42.18 -4.10 -3.86
C PRO A 53 42.19 -5.41 -3.06
N SER A 54 41.43 -5.48 -1.98
CA SER A 54 41.37 -6.69 -1.14
C SER A 54 40.25 -7.67 -1.53
N GLY A 55 39.27 -7.24 -2.35
CA GLY A 55 38.08 -8.00 -2.67
C GLY A 55 37.10 -8.16 -1.49
N LYS A 56 37.33 -7.50 -0.36
CA LYS A 56 36.52 -7.66 0.85
C LYS A 56 35.25 -6.80 0.80
N ILE A 57 34.17 -7.37 1.31
CA ILE A 57 32.92 -6.64 1.60
C ILE A 57 33.05 -6.01 2.99
N ILE A 58 32.92 -4.68 3.07
CA ILE A 58 33.16 -3.88 4.28
C ILE A 58 31.98 -2.98 4.60
N PRO A 59 31.63 -2.74 5.89
CA PRO A 59 30.56 -1.83 6.28
C PRO A 59 31.01 -0.36 6.17
N SER A 60 30.48 0.36 5.21
CA SER A 60 30.90 1.76 4.94
C SER A 60 30.51 2.76 6.03
N CYS A 61 29.52 2.44 6.87
CA CYS A 61 29.05 3.34 7.94
C CYS A 61 30.02 3.43 9.13
N SER A 62 30.90 2.45 9.33
CA SER A 62 31.80 2.38 10.47
C SER A 62 33.30 2.55 10.12
N LEU A 63 33.56 2.80 8.87
CA LEU A 63 34.93 3.03 8.39
C LEU A 63 35.09 4.49 7.97
N ASN A 64 36.22 5.07 8.32
CA ASN A 64 36.62 6.36 7.76
C ASN A 64 37.23 6.16 6.36
N ALA A 65 36.99 7.12 5.50
CA ALA A 65 37.69 7.14 4.21
C ALA A 65 39.19 7.33 4.44
N GLU A 66 40.02 6.63 3.65
CA GLU A 66 41.46 6.68 3.72
C GLU A 66 42.06 6.99 2.34
N GLU A 67 43.28 7.55 2.33
CA GLU A 67 44.01 7.86 1.09
C GLU A 67 44.25 6.59 0.27
N GLY A 68 43.93 6.65 -1.00
CA GLY A 68 44.15 5.56 -1.95
C GLY A 68 43.13 4.42 -1.93
N MET A 69 42.07 4.48 -1.11
CA MET A 69 40.98 3.50 -1.19
C MET A 69 40.40 3.44 -2.61
N ASP A 70 40.04 2.25 -3.08
CA ASP A 70 39.32 2.01 -4.33
C ASP A 70 38.03 1.20 -4.05
N ILE A 71 36.90 1.90 -3.98
CA ILE A 71 35.64 1.37 -3.50
C ILE A 71 34.66 1.14 -4.66
N VAL A 72 34.01 -0.02 -4.64
CA VAL A 72 32.82 -0.33 -5.47
C VAL A 72 31.60 -0.22 -4.59
N SER A 73 30.76 0.75 -4.88
CA SER A 73 29.56 1.02 -4.09
C SER A 73 28.41 0.08 -4.44
N GLU A 74 28.34 -0.39 -5.67
CA GLU A 74 27.29 -1.30 -6.15
C GLU A 74 27.84 -2.20 -7.26
N ASP A 75 27.83 -3.51 -7.05
CA ASP A 75 27.98 -4.56 -8.04
C ASP A 75 27.12 -5.76 -7.63
N GLU A 76 27.17 -6.85 -8.37
CA GLU A 76 26.34 -8.03 -8.09
C GLU A 76 26.69 -8.67 -6.73
N GLU A 77 27.97 -8.68 -6.34
CA GLU A 77 28.42 -9.23 -5.06
C GLU A 77 27.99 -8.36 -3.88
N VAL A 78 28.14 -7.03 -3.98
CA VAL A 78 27.63 -6.07 -3.00
C VAL A 78 26.10 -6.19 -2.88
N ARG A 79 25.41 -6.32 -4.02
CA ARG A 79 23.95 -6.46 -4.06
C ARG A 79 23.48 -7.74 -3.36
N GLU A 80 24.13 -8.87 -3.62
CA GLU A 80 23.78 -10.15 -2.96
C GLU A 80 24.13 -10.12 -1.46
N ALA A 81 25.22 -9.47 -1.05
CA ALA A 81 25.55 -9.28 0.36
C ALA A 81 24.48 -8.45 1.10
N ARG A 82 24.05 -7.34 0.53
CA ARG A 82 22.96 -6.51 1.08
C ARG A 82 21.63 -7.26 1.14
N LYS A 83 21.30 -7.99 0.08
CA LYS A 83 20.11 -8.85 0.04
C LYS A 83 20.14 -9.89 1.16
N THR A 84 21.25 -10.58 1.33
CA THR A 84 21.43 -11.58 2.41
C THR A 84 21.27 -10.94 3.78
N ALA A 85 21.84 -9.76 4.02
CA ALA A 85 21.65 -9.02 5.28
C ALA A 85 20.19 -8.68 5.55
N LEU A 86 19.45 -8.21 4.53
CA LEU A 86 18.01 -7.93 4.62
C LEU A 86 17.20 -9.19 4.93
N GLU A 87 17.50 -10.31 4.27
CA GLU A 87 16.82 -11.58 4.48
C GLU A 87 17.06 -12.16 5.88
N LEU A 88 18.27 -11.96 6.44
CA LEU A 88 18.56 -12.30 7.84
C LEU A 88 17.75 -11.42 8.81
N LEU A 89 17.64 -10.11 8.55
CA LEU A 89 16.79 -9.23 9.38
C LEU A 89 15.30 -9.59 9.27
N LEU A 90 14.84 -10.00 8.09
CA LEU A 90 13.48 -10.45 7.86
C LEU A 90 13.15 -11.78 8.57
N SER A 91 14.14 -12.63 8.81
CA SER A 91 13.92 -13.93 9.48
C SER A 91 13.45 -13.76 10.93
N GLU A 92 13.88 -12.69 11.62
CA GLU A 92 13.47 -12.35 12.98
C GLU A 92 12.30 -11.35 13.03
N HIS A 93 12.00 -10.68 11.92
CA HIS A 93 10.95 -9.66 11.86
C HIS A 93 9.56 -10.30 11.87
N VAL A 94 8.81 -10.12 12.96
CA VAL A 94 7.45 -10.64 13.11
C VAL A 94 6.45 -9.48 13.11
N GLY A 95 5.90 -9.21 11.93
CA GLY A 95 4.89 -8.19 11.69
C GLY A 95 4.39 -8.27 10.26
N ASP A 96 3.10 -8.00 10.05
CA ASP A 96 2.58 -7.77 8.70
C ASP A 96 2.87 -6.32 8.31
N CYS A 97 3.28 -6.09 7.06
CA CYS A 97 3.25 -4.74 6.51
C CYS A 97 1.79 -4.31 6.31
N GLU A 98 1.05 -5.09 5.56
CA GLU A 98 -0.36 -4.84 5.24
C GLU A 98 -1.25 -5.85 5.94
N ALA A 99 -2.38 -5.39 6.47
CA ALA A 99 -3.33 -6.25 7.16
C ALA A 99 -3.96 -7.31 6.24
N PRO A 100 -4.34 -8.50 6.75
CA PRO A 100 -5.01 -9.54 5.95
C PRO A 100 -6.27 -9.06 5.25
N CYS A 101 -7.04 -8.15 5.86
CA CYS A 101 -8.23 -7.55 5.24
C CYS A 101 -7.88 -6.68 4.02
N GLN A 102 -6.80 -5.92 4.05
CA GLN A 102 -6.29 -5.13 2.93
C GLN A 102 -5.83 -6.04 1.79
N ILE A 103 -5.02 -7.05 2.09
CA ILE A 103 -4.51 -8.03 1.11
C ILE A 103 -5.64 -8.81 0.44
N SER A 104 -6.71 -9.11 1.18
CA SER A 104 -7.86 -9.86 0.67
C SER A 104 -8.84 -8.99 -0.13
N CYS A 105 -8.73 -7.67 -0.03
CA CYS A 105 -9.51 -6.74 -0.83
C CYS A 105 -8.98 -6.70 -2.27
N PRO A 106 -9.78 -7.04 -3.29
CA PRO A 106 -9.32 -6.95 -4.68
C PRO A 106 -8.94 -5.54 -5.15
N ALA A 107 -9.44 -4.48 -4.49
CA ALA A 107 -9.03 -3.10 -4.73
C ALA A 107 -7.87 -2.66 -3.82
N HIS A 108 -7.41 -3.52 -2.93
CA HIS A 108 -6.28 -3.29 -2.02
C HIS A 108 -6.44 -2.08 -1.08
N MET A 109 -7.69 -1.76 -0.69
CA MET A 109 -8.03 -0.62 0.16
C MET A 109 -7.35 -0.70 1.53
N ASP A 110 -6.78 0.41 2.00
CA ASP A 110 -6.21 0.52 3.35
C ASP A 110 -7.31 0.56 4.42
N ILE A 111 -7.80 -0.62 4.76
CA ILE A 111 -8.90 -0.81 5.71
C ILE A 111 -8.50 -0.42 7.14
N PRO A 112 -7.30 -0.78 7.65
CA PRO A 112 -6.91 -0.37 9.00
C PRO A 112 -6.83 1.14 9.18
N LEU A 113 -6.30 1.88 8.19
CA LEU A 113 -6.25 3.33 8.24
C LEU A 113 -7.64 3.95 8.20
N MET A 114 -8.53 3.48 7.30
CA MET A 114 -9.94 3.88 7.28
C MET A 114 -10.58 3.71 8.68
N ASN A 115 -10.38 2.54 9.31
CA ASN A 115 -10.97 2.25 10.62
C ASN A 115 -10.39 3.15 11.72
N ARG A 116 -9.07 3.44 11.71
CA ARG A 116 -8.45 4.38 12.68
C ARG A 116 -9.06 5.78 12.57
N LEU A 117 -9.25 6.27 11.35
CA LEU A 117 -9.82 7.59 11.10
C LEU A 117 -11.30 7.64 11.51
N LEU A 118 -12.09 6.63 11.15
CA LEU A 118 -13.50 6.54 11.54
C LEU A 118 -13.68 6.47 13.07
N ALA A 119 -12.86 5.68 13.76
CA ALA A 119 -12.90 5.59 15.23
C ALA A 119 -12.60 6.93 15.93
N ARG A 120 -11.88 7.83 15.25
CA ARG A 120 -11.57 9.19 15.75
C ARG A 120 -12.56 10.25 15.27
N GLY A 121 -13.59 9.89 14.53
CA GLY A 121 -14.53 10.83 13.92
C GLY A 121 -13.97 11.66 12.76
N GLN A 122 -12.83 11.25 12.20
CA GLN A 122 -12.19 11.88 11.04
C GLN A 122 -12.80 11.32 9.74
N PHE A 123 -14.07 11.64 9.49
CA PHE A 123 -14.86 11.01 8.43
C PHE A 123 -14.41 11.42 7.03
N ASP A 124 -13.97 12.67 6.85
CA ASP A 124 -13.52 13.19 5.56
C ASP A 124 -12.18 12.54 5.14
N GLU A 125 -11.25 12.39 6.07
CA GLU A 125 -9.97 11.71 5.84
C GLU A 125 -10.20 10.21 5.57
N ALA A 126 -11.15 9.59 6.27
CA ALA A 126 -11.53 8.19 6.02
C ALA A 126 -12.09 8.01 4.60
N LEU A 127 -12.92 8.94 4.13
CA LEU A 127 -13.42 8.94 2.75
C LEU A 127 -12.27 9.04 1.74
N GLN A 128 -11.29 9.91 1.98
CA GLN A 128 -10.11 10.05 1.11
C GLN A 128 -9.35 8.73 0.98
N VAL A 129 -9.13 8.03 2.09
CA VAL A 129 -8.52 6.69 2.09
C VAL A 129 -9.34 5.70 1.27
N VAL A 130 -10.66 5.70 1.42
CA VAL A 130 -11.55 4.81 0.65
C VAL A 130 -11.49 5.13 -0.85
N LYS A 131 -11.64 6.40 -1.24
CA LYS A 131 -11.68 6.81 -2.66
C LYS A 131 -10.35 6.68 -3.38
N LYS A 132 -9.23 6.60 -2.67
CA LYS A 132 -7.92 6.26 -3.25
C LYS A 132 -7.95 4.90 -3.96
N ASP A 133 -8.75 3.96 -3.46
CA ASP A 133 -8.76 2.58 -3.95
C ASP A 133 -10.12 2.11 -4.47
N ILE A 134 -11.20 2.79 -4.09
CA ILE A 134 -12.58 2.42 -4.43
C ILE A 134 -13.32 3.63 -4.99
N ALA A 135 -13.52 3.65 -6.30
CA ALA A 135 -14.20 4.75 -7.00
C ALA A 135 -15.69 4.89 -6.65
N LEU A 136 -16.36 3.80 -6.23
CA LEU A 136 -17.79 3.73 -5.93
C LEU A 136 -18.02 3.18 -4.50
N PRO A 137 -17.69 3.92 -3.43
CA PRO A 137 -17.73 3.43 -2.06
C PRO A 137 -19.14 3.09 -1.55
N SER A 138 -20.15 3.92 -1.83
CA SER A 138 -21.54 3.69 -1.43
C SER A 138 -22.15 2.48 -2.13
N VAL A 139 -21.88 2.30 -3.43
CA VAL A 139 -22.30 1.14 -4.20
C VAL A 139 -21.66 -0.13 -3.62
N LEU A 140 -20.33 -0.17 -3.50
CA LEU A 140 -19.64 -1.34 -2.97
C LEU A 140 -19.89 -1.58 -1.48
N GLY A 141 -20.26 -0.57 -0.73
CA GLY A 141 -20.69 -0.73 0.66
C GLY A 141 -21.96 -1.57 0.80
N ARG A 142 -22.82 -1.58 -0.24
CA ARG A 142 -24.07 -2.32 -0.28
C ARG A 142 -23.92 -3.74 -0.85
N ILE A 143 -23.20 -3.88 -1.97
CA ILE A 143 -23.22 -5.11 -2.79
C ILE A 143 -21.94 -5.96 -2.69
N CYS A 144 -20.94 -5.54 -1.94
CA CYS A 144 -19.67 -6.26 -1.85
C CYS A 144 -19.83 -7.55 -1.04
N SER A 145 -19.31 -8.66 -1.56
CA SER A 145 -19.28 -9.94 -0.85
C SER A 145 -18.30 -9.98 0.34
N ALA A 146 -17.67 -8.86 0.68
CA ALA A 146 -16.82 -8.62 1.85
C ALA A 146 -15.68 -9.65 2.07
N PRO A 147 -14.80 -9.93 1.08
CA PRO A 147 -13.69 -10.85 1.29
C PRO A 147 -12.74 -10.36 2.41
N CYS A 148 -12.65 -9.06 2.63
CA CYS A 148 -11.91 -8.43 3.71
C CYS A 148 -12.43 -8.82 5.11
N GLU A 149 -13.76 -8.88 5.30
CA GLU A 149 -14.38 -9.34 6.54
C GLU A 149 -14.12 -10.85 6.74
N GLY A 150 -14.11 -11.63 5.65
CA GLY A 150 -13.71 -13.03 5.65
C GLY A 150 -12.28 -13.26 6.15
N ALA A 151 -11.37 -12.34 5.86
CA ALA A 151 -9.96 -12.39 6.25
C ALA A 151 -9.65 -11.63 7.56
N CYS A 152 -10.63 -10.98 8.17
CA CYS A 152 -10.45 -10.22 9.40
C CYS A 152 -10.02 -11.13 10.55
N ARG A 153 -8.87 -10.84 11.17
CA ARG A 153 -8.35 -11.62 12.31
C ARG A 153 -9.26 -11.58 13.53
N ARG A 154 -10.07 -10.53 13.67
CA ARG A 154 -11.03 -10.45 14.76
C ARG A 154 -12.04 -11.60 14.79
N ARG A 155 -12.34 -12.20 13.63
CA ARG A 155 -13.18 -13.41 13.56
C ARG A 155 -12.71 -14.58 14.43
N SER A 156 -11.43 -14.61 14.77
CA SER A 156 -10.87 -15.66 15.65
C SER A 156 -11.09 -15.35 17.13
N ILE A 157 -11.58 -14.16 17.48
CA ILE A 157 -11.84 -13.71 18.85
C ILE A 157 -13.35 -13.67 19.10
N ASP A 158 -14.06 -12.90 18.30
CA ASP A 158 -15.51 -12.72 18.33
C ASP A 158 -16.07 -12.67 16.89
N GLU A 159 -16.34 -11.50 16.33
CA GLU A 159 -16.89 -11.30 14.99
C GLU A 159 -16.05 -10.31 14.19
N ALA A 160 -15.99 -10.48 12.87
CA ALA A 160 -15.31 -9.54 11.99
C ALA A 160 -15.86 -8.12 12.17
N VAL A 161 -15.00 -7.12 11.99
CA VAL A 161 -15.44 -5.72 11.87
C VAL A 161 -16.34 -5.56 10.65
N SER A 162 -17.42 -4.77 10.74
CA SER A 162 -18.39 -4.49 9.67
C SER A 162 -17.80 -3.56 8.61
N ILE A 163 -16.71 -3.99 7.95
CA ILE A 163 -15.88 -3.17 7.04
C ILE A 163 -16.71 -2.58 5.90
N CYS A 164 -17.63 -3.36 5.33
CA CYS A 164 -18.48 -2.88 4.25
C CYS A 164 -19.45 -1.80 4.70
N LEU A 165 -20.00 -1.89 5.92
CA LEU A 165 -20.86 -0.87 6.49
C LEU A 165 -20.09 0.42 6.81
N LEU A 166 -18.87 0.30 7.33
CA LEU A 166 -17.98 1.43 7.58
C LEU A 166 -17.62 2.16 6.28
N LYS A 167 -17.23 1.42 5.24
CA LYS A 167 -16.98 1.97 3.91
C LYS A 167 -18.23 2.62 3.30
N ARG A 168 -19.41 1.97 3.44
CA ARG A 168 -20.69 2.51 3.00
C ARG A 168 -20.97 3.85 3.66
N PHE A 169 -20.80 3.94 4.97
CA PHE A 169 -21.00 5.18 5.72
C PHE A 169 -20.15 6.33 5.14
N ALA A 170 -18.85 6.11 4.92
CA ALA A 170 -17.98 7.14 4.36
C ALA A 170 -18.46 7.64 2.99
N GLY A 171 -18.90 6.73 2.11
CA GLY A 171 -19.49 7.11 0.82
C GLY A 171 -20.84 7.80 0.94
N ASP A 172 -21.73 7.29 1.79
CA ASP A 172 -23.08 7.84 1.96
C ASP A 172 -23.06 9.26 2.55
N GLU A 173 -22.14 9.56 3.47
CA GLU A 173 -21.96 10.93 4.02
C GLU A 173 -21.50 11.90 2.92
N ASP A 174 -20.57 11.48 2.04
CA ASP A 174 -20.17 12.29 0.89
C ASP A 174 -21.34 12.59 -0.06
N LEU A 175 -22.18 11.58 -0.34
CA LEU A 175 -23.37 11.74 -1.20
C LEU A 175 -24.48 12.61 -0.58
N LYS A 176 -24.48 12.81 0.73
CA LYS A 176 -25.39 13.71 1.46
C LYS A 176 -24.85 15.13 1.55
N SER A 177 -23.54 15.31 1.38
CA SER A 177 -22.88 16.62 1.47
C SER A 177 -23.32 17.51 0.30
N GLU A 178 -23.55 18.79 0.58
CA GLU A 178 -23.79 19.81 -0.46
C GLU A 178 -22.60 19.95 -1.42
N LYS A 179 -21.39 19.68 -0.92
CA LYS A 179 -20.15 19.68 -1.70
C LYS A 179 -19.40 18.37 -1.47
N SER A 180 -19.64 17.43 -2.37
CA SER A 180 -18.91 16.14 -2.35
C SER A 180 -17.41 16.34 -2.55
N TRP A 181 -16.64 15.49 -1.89
CA TRP A 181 -15.18 15.53 -1.99
C TRP A 181 -14.68 15.15 -3.38
N GLN A 182 -13.77 15.95 -3.91
CA GLN A 182 -13.11 15.69 -5.18
C GLN A 182 -11.64 15.32 -4.93
N ALA A 183 -11.22 14.19 -5.48
CA ALA A 183 -9.82 13.78 -5.40
C ALA A 183 -8.90 14.78 -6.13
N PRO A 184 -7.70 15.06 -5.60
CA PRO A 184 -6.70 15.85 -6.31
C PRO A 184 -6.38 15.23 -7.67
N GLN A 185 -6.32 16.06 -8.69
CA GLN A 185 -5.98 15.64 -10.05
C GLN A 185 -4.57 16.10 -10.41
N ALA A 186 -3.84 15.25 -11.14
CA ALA A 186 -2.58 15.64 -11.75
C ALA A 186 -2.82 16.70 -12.85
N SER A 187 -1.77 17.44 -13.21
CA SER A 187 -1.82 18.38 -14.32
C SER A 187 -2.25 17.69 -15.62
N PRO A 188 -3.02 18.34 -16.50
CA PRO A 188 -3.48 17.76 -17.75
C PRO A 188 -2.32 17.22 -18.58
N SER A 189 -2.39 15.95 -18.94
CA SER A 189 -1.36 15.26 -19.74
C SER A 189 -1.47 15.53 -21.25
N GLY A 190 -2.59 16.08 -21.69
CA GLY A 190 -2.95 16.21 -23.11
C GLY A 190 -3.31 14.89 -23.80
N LYS A 191 -3.29 13.77 -23.10
CA LYS A 191 -3.59 12.43 -23.64
C LYS A 191 -5.07 12.12 -23.58
N LYS A 192 -5.58 11.46 -24.61
CA LYS A 192 -7.01 11.13 -24.78
C LYS A 192 -7.23 9.62 -24.77
N VAL A 193 -8.14 9.17 -23.90
CA VAL A 193 -8.46 7.75 -23.72
C VAL A 193 -9.95 7.51 -23.95
N ALA A 194 -10.29 6.56 -24.82
CA ALA A 194 -11.65 6.03 -24.91
C ALA A 194 -11.81 4.82 -23.99
N ILE A 195 -12.90 4.78 -23.25
CA ILE A 195 -13.30 3.63 -22.45
C ILE A 195 -14.62 3.10 -23.03
N ILE A 196 -14.61 1.88 -23.54
CA ILE A 196 -15.79 1.25 -24.16
C ILE A 196 -16.45 0.37 -23.10
N GLY A 197 -17.61 0.83 -22.62
CA GLY A 197 -18.41 0.23 -21.55
C GLY A 197 -18.41 1.04 -20.26
N ALA A 198 -19.61 1.47 -19.83
CA ALA A 198 -19.88 2.22 -18.60
C ALA A 198 -20.21 1.30 -17.41
N GLY A 199 -19.71 0.06 -17.40
CA GLY A 199 -19.82 -0.85 -16.27
C GLY A 199 -18.78 -0.56 -15.17
N PRO A 200 -18.74 -1.36 -14.07
CA PRO A 200 -17.86 -1.10 -12.92
C PRO A 200 -16.37 -0.96 -13.30
N ALA A 201 -15.87 -1.78 -14.23
CA ALA A 201 -14.48 -1.70 -14.68
C ALA A 201 -14.19 -0.41 -15.44
N GLY A 202 -15.07 -0.03 -16.38
CA GLY A 202 -14.92 1.19 -17.18
C GLY A 202 -15.04 2.45 -16.34
N LEU A 203 -16.00 2.50 -15.41
CA LEU A 203 -16.16 3.60 -14.46
C LEU A 203 -14.92 3.80 -13.59
N ALA A 204 -14.38 2.71 -13.03
CA ALA A 204 -13.15 2.79 -12.22
C ALA A 204 -11.94 3.19 -13.07
N ALA A 205 -11.76 2.60 -14.25
CA ALA A 205 -10.65 2.95 -15.15
C ALA A 205 -10.69 4.44 -15.53
N ALA A 206 -11.87 4.95 -15.92
CA ALA A 206 -12.05 6.35 -16.27
C ALA A 206 -11.77 7.29 -15.09
N TYR A 207 -12.28 6.97 -13.90
CA TYR A 207 -12.03 7.74 -12.69
C TYR A 207 -10.53 7.86 -12.39
N TYR A 208 -9.82 6.73 -12.27
CA TYR A 208 -8.40 6.76 -11.92
C TYR A 208 -7.50 7.34 -13.02
N LEU A 209 -7.86 7.19 -14.30
CA LEU A 209 -7.16 7.83 -15.40
C LEU A 209 -7.39 9.34 -15.44
N SER A 210 -8.60 9.82 -15.13
CA SER A 210 -8.86 11.27 -15.02
C SER A 210 -8.07 11.90 -13.88
N LEU A 211 -7.93 11.21 -12.74
CA LEU A 211 -7.09 11.68 -11.63
C LEU A 211 -5.61 11.80 -12.01
N LYS A 212 -5.14 11.00 -12.98
CA LYS A 212 -3.77 11.09 -13.55
C LYS A 212 -3.62 12.18 -14.62
N GLY A 213 -4.66 12.98 -14.85
CA GLY A 213 -4.67 14.12 -15.78
C GLY A 213 -4.99 13.73 -17.23
N HIS A 214 -5.47 12.53 -17.52
CA HIS A 214 -5.86 12.12 -18.86
C HIS A 214 -7.31 12.51 -19.17
N GLN A 215 -7.58 12.90 -20.42
CA GLN A 215 -8.93 13.16 -20.90
C GLN A 215 -9.63 11.83 -21.20
N CYS A 216 -10.62 11.47 -20.38
CA CYS A 216 -11.32 10.20 -20.46
C CYS A 216 -12.74 10.39 -20.99
N ARG A 217 -13.11 9.54 -21.98
CA ARG A 217 -14.45 9.48 -22.53
C ARG A 217 -14.97 8.05 -22.47
N ILE A 218 -16.07 7.84 -21.75
CA ILE A 218 -16.79 6.55 -21.69
C ILE A 218 -17.83 6.50 -22.80
N ILE A 219 -17.82 5.43 -23.58
CA ILE A 219 -18.79 5.16 -24.63
C ILE A 219 -19.58 3.91 -24.25
N ASP A 220 -20.90 3.99 -24.20
CA ASP A 220 -21.75 2.84 -23.87
C ASP A 220 -23.02 2.82 -24.73
N ARG A 221 -23.43 1.64 -25.16
CA ARG A 221 -24.64 1.42 -25.96
C ARG A 221 -25.94 1.59 -25.16
N ASN A 222 -25.87 1.49 -23.83
CA ASN A 222 -27.04 1.66 -22.97
C ASN A 222 -27.34 3.15 -22.69
N GLN A 223 -28.59 3.44 -22.36
CA GLN A 223 -29.05 4.77 -22.01
C GLN A 223 -28.50 5.23 -20.65
N LYS A 224 -28.20 4.30 -19.76
CA LYS A 224 -27.68 4.58 -18.40
C LYS A 224 -26.34 3.91 -18.20
N ALA A 225 -25.43 4.62 -17.57
CA ALA A 225 -24.18 4.06 -17.06
C ALA A 225 -24.44 3.16 -15.84
N GLY A 226 -23.52 2.25 -15.54
CA GLY A 226 -23.59 1.29 -14.43
C GLY A 226 -23.47 -0.18 -14.88
N GLY A 227 -23.79 -0.49 -16.14
CA GLY A 227 -23.65 -1.85 -16.69
C GLY A 227 -24.40 -2.91 -15.87
N SER A 228 -23.70 -3.94 -15.38
CA SER A 228 -24.30 -5.01 -14.56
C SER A 228 -24.86 -4.50 -13.23
N LEU A 229 -24.38 -3.39 -12.69
CA LEU A 229 -24.92 -2.79 -11.46
C LEU A 229 -26.37 -2.36 -11.62
N CYS A 230 -26.78 -1.95 -12.83
CA CYS A 230 -28.17 -1.59 -13.14
C CYS A 230 -29.04 -2.80 -13.48
N LYS A 231 -28.42 -3.91 -13.96
CA LYS A 231 -29.17 -5.02 -14.57
C LYS A 231 -29.29 -6.24 -13.67
N GLU A 232 -28.29 -6.48 -12.83
CA GLU A 232 -28.11 -7.73 -12.08
C GLU A 232 -28.28 -7.54 -10.57
N VAL A 233 -28.33 -6.29 -10.08
CA VAL A 233 -28.49 -5.98 -8.65
C VAL A 233 -29.91 -5.49 -8.38
N ASP A 234 -30.54 -6.01 -7.32
CA ASP A 234 -31.86 -5.60 -6.91
C ASP A 234 -31.87 -4.12 -6.47
N ALA A 235 -32.87 -3.36 -6.89
CA ALA A 235 -33.03 -1.95 -6.55
C ALA A 235 -33.21 -1.70 -5.04
N LEU A 236 -33.68 -2.68 -4.28
CA LEU A 236 -33.75 -2.62 -2.81
C LEU A 236 -32.34 -2.74 -2.19
N GLU A 237 -31.45 -3.49 -2.80
CA GLU A 237 -30.07 -3.61 -2.34
C GLU A 237 -29.21 -2.42 -2.80
N LEU A 238 -29.35 -2.01 -4.06
CA LEU A 238 -28.66 -0.86 -4.64
C LEU A 238 -29.68 0.13 -5.24
N PRO A 239 -30.14 1.13 -4.49
CA PRO A 239 -31.04 2.16 -5.01
C PRO A 239 -30.42 2.87 -6.23
N PRO A 240 -31.17 3.01 -7.33
CA PRO A 240 -30.68 3.63 -8.57
C PRO A 240 -30.13 5.04 -8.39
N GLU A 241 -30.70 5.80 -7.47
CA GLU A 241 -30.23 7.16 -7.13
C GLU A 241 -28.86 7.17 -6.47
N VAL A 242 -28.50 6.15 -5.67
CA VAL A 242 -27.16 6.01 -5.08
C VAL A 242 -26.13 5.76 -6.17
N LEU A 243 -26.45 4.81 -7.08
CA LEU A 243 -25.56 4.51 -8.20
C LEU A 243 -25.38 5.74 -9.11
N GLN A 244 -26.48 6.45 -9.42
CA GLN A 244 -26.42 7.63 -10.29
C GLN A 244 -25.56 8.74 -9.66
N LYS A 245 -25.74 9.05 -8.37
CA LYS A 245 -24.93 10.05 -7.68
C LYS A 245 -23.44 9.73 -7.70
N GLU A 246 -23.05 8.48 -7.48
CA GLU A 246 -21.63 8.10 -7.57
C GLU A 246 -21.10 8.18 -9.00
N ILE A 247 -21.89 7.89 -10.02
CA ILE A 247 -21.53 8.09 -11.42
C ILE A 247 -21.37 9.59 -11.74
N ASP A 248 -22.27 10.43 -11.22
CA ASP A 248 -22.18 11.88 -11.39
C ASP A 248 -20.88 12.45 -10.80
N LEU A 249 -20.39 11.91 -9.67
CA LEU A 249 -19.09 12.26 -9.10
C LEU A 249 -17.92 11.89 -10.02
N ILE A 250 -18.02 10.77 -10.76
CA ILE A 250 -17.04 10.42 -11.79
C ILE A 250 -17.06 11.42 -12.94
N GLY A 251 -18.27 11.85 -13.35
CA GLY A 251 -18.43 12.93 -14.33
C GLY A 251 -17.81 14.25 -13.86
N ALA A 252 -18.05 14.60 -12.58
CA ALA A 252 -17.46 15.80 -11.96
C ALA A 252 -15.93 15.75 -11.88
N ALA A 253 -15.32 14.56 -11.89
CA ALA A 253 -13.88 14.39 -12.04
C ALA A 253 -13.38 14.56 -13.49
N GLY A 254 -14.21 15.07 -14.41
CA GLY A 254 -13.81 15.38 -15.79
C GLY A 254 -13.97 14.24 -16.79
N VAL A 255 -14.70 13.17 -16.43
CA VAL A 255 -15.00 12.07 -17.35
C VAL A 255 -16.22 12.42 -18.21
N GLU A 256 -16.07 12.34 -19.52
CA GLU A 256 -17.16 12.54 -20.47
C GLU A 256 -17.92 11.22 -20.73
N PHE A 257 -19.26 11.30 -20.86
CA PHE A 257 -20.12 10.15 -21.14
C PHE A 257 -20.83 10.31 -22.50
N GLU A 258 -20.62 9.34 -23.39
CA GLU A 258 -21.37 9.17 -24.65
C GLU A 258 -22.22 7.90 -24.54
N LEU A 259 -23.43 8.04 -24.00
CA LEU A 259 -24.40 6.95 -23.86
C LEU A 259 -25.25 6.79 -25.13
N ASN A 260 -26.01 5.68 -25.25
CA ASN A 260 -26.77 5.29 -26.46
C ASN A 260 -25.90 5.18 -27.72
N LYS A 261 -24.63 4.85 -27.58
CA LYS A 261 -23.70 4.74 -28.70
C LYS A 261 -23.04 3.38 -28.73
N GLU A 262 -23.42 2.59 -29.73
CA GLU A 262 -22.79 1.31 -29.99
C GLU A 262 -21.46 1.51 -30.73
N VAL A 263 -20.46 0.72 -30.35
CA VAL A 263 -19.15 0.69 -31.01
C VAL A 263 -19.09 -0.57 -31.87
N ASP A 264 -19.23 -0.40 -33.19
CA ASP A 264 -19.01 -1.44 -34.17
C ASP A 264 -17.51 -1.59 -34.52
N ALA A 265 -17.17 -2.52 -35.42
CA ALA A 265 -15.79 -2.76 -35.83
C ALA A 265 -15.13 -1.53 -36.47
N GLN A 266 -15.87 -0.77 -37.27
CA GLN A 266 -15.36 0.43 -37.93
C GLN A 266 -15.09 1.54 -36.92
N THR A 267 -16.02 1.79 -36.00
CA THR A 267 -15.90 2.77 -34.92
C THR A 267 -14.75 2.40 -34.00
N PHE A 268 -14.60 1.10 -33.64
CA PHE A 268 -13.48 0.63 -32.83
C PHE A 268 -12.13 0.96 -33.48
N GLN A 269 -11.96 0.64 -34.76
CA GLN A 269 -10.72 0.95 -35.48
C GLN A 269 -10.46 2.46 -35.60
N GLN A 270 -11.53 3.27 -35.74
CA GLN A 270 -11.39 4.72 -35.75
C GLN A 270 -10.91 5.24 -34.37
N LEU A 271 -11.47 4.74 -33.26
CA LEU A 271 -11.03 5.08 -31.91
C LEU A 271 -9.57 4.71 -31.68
N VAL A 272 -9.18 3.50 -32.08
CA VAL A 272 -7.78 3.04 -31.98
C VAL A 272 -6.84 3.94 -32.80
N ARG A 273 -7.22 4.42 -33.96
CA ARG A 273 -6.38 5.31 -34.78
C ARG A 273 -6.29 6.72 -34.22
N ALA A 274 -7.42 7.26 -33.74
CA ALA A 274 -7.55 8.69 -33.40
C ALA A 274 -7.09 9.03 -31.96
N LEU A 275 -7.10 8.07 -31.03
CA LEU A 275 -6.84 8.30 -29.61
C LEU A 275 -5.52 7.69 -29.16
N ASP A 276 -5.02 8.16 -28.00
CA ASP A 276 -3.74 7.70 -27.45
C ASP A 276 -3.83 6.30 -26.84
N ALA A 277 -4.98 5.94 -26.23
CA ALA A 277 -5.27 4.58 -25.74
C ALA A 277 -6.77 4.27 -25.80
N VAL A 278 -7.10 2.97 -25.81
CA VAL A 278 -8.48 2.46 -25.78
C VAL A 278 -8.60 1.39 -24.71
N VAL A 279 -9.57 1.54 -23.81
CA VAL A 279 -9.90 0.56 -22.76
C VAL A 279 -11.20 -0.16 -23.14
N VAL A 280 -11.15 -1.50 -23.17
CA VAL A 280 -12.32 -2.35 -23.45
C VAL A 280 -12.86 -2.92 -22.13
N ALA A 281 -14.06 -2.50 -21.74
CA ALA A 281 -14.73 -2.87 -20.49
C ALA A 281 -16.22 -3.23 -20.70
N VAL A 282 -16.54 -3.85 -21.84
CA VAL A 282 -17.92 -4.08 -22.35
C VAL A 282 -18.73 -5.15 -21.61
N GLY A 283 -18.15 -5.84 -20.64
CA GLY A 283 -18.85 -6.89 -19.91
C GLY A 283 -18.69 -8.28 -20.55
N LYS A 284 -19.59 -9.22 -20.23
CA LYS A 284 -19.51 -10.61 -20.67
C LYS A 284 -20.33 -10.85 -21.93
N GLY A 285 -19.74 -11.57 -22.89
CA GLY A 285 -20.50 -12.18 -24.00
C GLY A 285 -21.05 -11.19 -25.03
N GLU A 286 -20.42 -10.04 -25.19
CA GLU A 286 -20.84 -9.05 -26.17
C GLU A 286 -20.52 -9.50 -27.58
N SER A 287 -21.56 -9.68 -28.41
CA SER A 287 -21.46 -10.17 -29.78
C SER A 287 -20.62 -9.29 -30.72
N GLY A 288 -20.49 -8.00 -30.42
CA GLY A 288 -19.72 -7.03 -31.21
C GLY A 288 -18.20 -7.19 -31.09
N VAL A 289 -17.69 -7.67 -29.96
CA VAL A 289 -16.25 -7.76 -29.68
C VAL A 289 -15.52 -8.71 -30.65
N ALA A 290 -16.17 -9.77 -31.06
CA ALA A 290 -15.60 -10.73 -32.03
C ALA A 290 -15.26 -10.09 -33.37
N SER A 291 -15.89 -8.96 -33.75
CA SER A 291 -15.64 -8.23 -34.99
C SER A 291 -14.50 -7.21 -34.89
N TRP A 292 -13.91 -7.00 -33.70
CA TRP A 292 -12.89 -5.96 -33.47
C TRP A 292 -11.46 -6.43 -33.80
N ASP A 293 -11.30 -7.67 -34.25
CA ASP A 293 -10.00 -8.27 -34.58
C ASP A 293 -9.01 -8.27 -33.38
N LEU A 294 -9.55 -8.56 -32.21
CA LEU A 294 -8.76 -8.72 -30.97
C LEU A 294 -8.49 -10.21 -30.72
N PRO A 295 -7.30 -10.57 -30.19
CA PRO A 295 -7.00 -11.96 -29.85
C PRO A 295 -7.95 -12.44 -28.74
N MET A 296 -8.56 -13.60 -28.94
CA MET A 296 -9.58 -14.16 -28.08
C MET A 296 -9.17 -15.55 -27.56
N HIS A 297 -9.51 -15.83 -26.33
CA HIS A 297 -9.48 -17.17 -25.75
C HIS A 297 -10.87 -17.58 -25.23
N ALA A 298 -11.02 -18.81 -24.72
CA ALA A 298 -12.31 -19.35 -24.26
C ALA A 298 -13.00 -18.51 -23.14
N ARG A 299 -12.27 -17.63 -22.45
CA ARG A 299 -12.78 -16.85 -21.33
C ARG A 299 -13.00 -15.37 -21.64
N GLY A 300 -12.50 -14.85 -22.76
CA GLY A 300 -12.59 -13.44 -23.14
C GLY A 300 -11.44 -13.00 -24.04
N ILE A 301 -11.17 -11.70 -24.08
CA ILE A 301 -10.07 -11.11 -24.85
C ILE A 301 -8.75 -11.46 -24.18
N GLU A 302 -7.77 -11.87 -24.98
CA GLU A 302 -6.43 -12.18 -24.49
C GLU A 302 -5.65 -10.88 -24.20
N ALA A 303 -5.17 -10.76 -22.98
CA ALA A 303 -4.32 -9.66 -22.55
C ALA A 303 -3.28 -10.14 -21.55
N THR A 304 -2.17 -9.42 -21.42
CA THR A 304 -1.10 -9.75 -20.46
C THR A 304 -1.59 -9.59 -19.03
N GLY A 305 -1.45 -10.62 -18.21
CA GLY A 305 -2.15 -10.78 -16.93
C GLY A 305 -1.99 -9.65 -15.91
N ASN A 306 -0.81 -9.00 -15.83
CA ASN A 306 -0.53 -7.93 -14.88
C ASN A 306 -0.68 -6.53 -15.47
N THR A 307 -0.63 -6.40 -16.80
CA THR A 307 -0.68 -5.11 -17.49
C THR A 307 -2.00 -4.84 -18.17
N TYR A 308 -2.86 -5.86 -18.31
CA TYR A 308 -4.15 -5.71 -19.00
C TYR A 308 -4.02 -5.28 -20.47
N GLN A 309 -2.81 -5.24 -21.04
CA GLN A 309 -2.50 -4.80 -22.38
C GLN A 309 -2.71 -5.93 -23.39
N VAL A 310 -3.29 -5.64 -24.54
CA VAL A 310 -3.47 -6.58 -25.65
C VAL A 310 -2.22 -6.55 -26.52
N GLY A 311 -1.36 -7.55 -26.38
CA GLY A 311 -0.04 -7.56 -27.02
C GLY A 311 0.76 -6.29 -26.66
N ASP A 312 1.43 -5.70 -27.65
CA ASP A 312 2.14 -4.42 -27.52
C ASP A 312 1.31 -3.24 -28.04
N SER A 313 -0.01 -3.40 -28.13
CA SER A 313 -0.90 -2.38 -28.67
C SER A 313 -1.29 -1.32 -27.64
N LYS A 314 -1.96 -0.26 -28.07
CA LYS A 314 -2.58 0.74 -27.18
C LYS A 314 -3.99 0.37 -26.71
N VAL A 315 -4.36 -0.91 -26.82
CA VAL A 315 -5.63 -1.45 -26.35
C VAL A 315 -5.43 -2.20 -25.03
N PHE A 316 -6.27 -1.90 -24.05
CA PHE A 316 -6.26 -2.50 -22.72
C PHE A 316 -7.64 -3.08 -22.40
N VAL A 317 -7.70 -4.15 -21.61
CA VAL A 317 -8.96 -4.87 -21.36
C VAL A 317 -9.14 -5.13 -19.88
N ALA A 318 -10.31 -4.82 -19.32
CA ALA A 318 -10.64 -5.10 -17.94
C ALA A 318 -12.06 -5.69 -17.78
N GLY A 319 -12.33 -6.20 -16.59
CA GLY A 319 -13.64 -6.74 -16.24
C GLY A 319 -13.97 -8.05 -16.92
N SER A 320 -15.26 -8.28 -17.16
CA SER A 320 -15.74 -9.53 -17.72
C SER A 320 -15.41 -9.71 -19.21
N ALA A 321 -14.97 -8.66 -19.90
CA ALA A 321 -14.40 -8.75 -21.26
C ALA A 321 -13.07 -9.51 -21.28
N LEU A 322 -12.26 -9.41 -20.20
CA LEU A 322 -11.01 -10.16 -20.03
C LEU A 322 -11.30 -11.60 -19.56
N ARG A 323 -12.12 -11.73 -18.52
CA ARG A 323 -12.58 -13.03 -17.97
C ARG A 323 -13.81 -12.84 -17.08
N PRO A 324 -14.74 -13.80 -17.07
CA PRO A 324 -15.94 -13.73 -16.22
C PRO A 324 -15.57 -13.50 -14.76
N ALA A 325 -16.19 -12.51 -14.13
CA ALA A 325 -16.02 -12.17 -12.72
C ALA A 325 -17.38 -12.05 -12.04
N LYS A 326 -17.50 -12.64 -10.84
CA LYS A 326 -18.74 -12.64 -10.03
C LYS A 326 -18.77 -11.49 -9.00
N MET A 327 -17.61 -10.94 -8.63
CA MET A 327 -17.51 -9.91 -7.58
C MET A 327 -17.31 -8.54 -8.20
N ALA A 328 -18.20 -7.60 -7.93
CA ALA A 328 -18.08 -6.21 -8.40
C ALA A 328 -16.77 -5.55 -7.95
N ILE A 329 -16.33 -5.79 -6.70
CA ILE A 329 -15.06 -5.26 -6.19
C ILE A 329 -13.84 -5.73 -7.00
N ARG A 330 -13.82 -6.97 -7.51
CA ARG A 330 -12.72 -7.47 -8.34
C ARG A 330 -12.68 -6.75 -9.69
N VAL A 331 -13.85 -6.55 -10.29
CA VAL A 331 -13.99 -5.87 -11.57
C VAL A 331 -13.57 -4.40 -11.45
N LEU A 332 -13.95 -3.76 -10.36
CA LEU A 332 -13.60 -2.38 -10.04
C LEU A 332 -12.09 -2.24 -9.77
N GLY A 333 -11.51 -3.17 -9.00
CA GLY A 333 -10.07 -3.26 -8.76
C GLY A 333 -9.27 -3.39 -10.05
N GLN A 334 -9.74 -4.22 -11.00
CA GLN A 334 -9.10 -4.34 -12.32
C GLN A 334 -9.09 -3.02 -13.10
N GLY A 335 -10.15 -2.20 -13.01
CA GLY A 335 -10.18 -0.87 -13.61
C GLY A 335 -9.13 0.07 -13.01
N LYS A 336 -8.94 0.01 -11.68
CA LYS A 336 -7.87 0.73 -10.98
C LYS A 336 -6.49 0.23 -11.42
N GLU A 337 -6.23 -1.07 -11.34
CA GLU A 337 -4.93 -1.68 -11.73
C GLU A 337 -4.57 -1.37 -13.17
N LEU A 338 -5.53 -1.49 -14.10
CA LEU A 338 -5.37 -1.14 -15.51
C LEU A 338 -4.95 0.33 -15.70
N SER A 339 -5.44 1.24 -14.87
CA SER A 339 -5.11 2.66 -14.99
C SER A 339 -3.60 2.95 -14.83
N PHE A 340 -2.87 2.12 -14.07
CA PHE A 340 -1.41 2.22 -13.97
C PHE A 340 -0.74 1.84 -15.30
N SER A 341 -1.19 0.77 -15.92
CA SER A 341 -0.64 0.29 -17.20
C SER A 341 -0.88 1.30 -18.32
N VAL A 342 -2.09 1.86 -18.39
CA VAL A 342 -2.44 2.87 -19.40
C VAL A 342 -1.62 4.14 -19.18
N ASP A 343 -1.46 4.61 -17.93
CA ASP A 343 -0.64 5.78 -17.60
C ASP A 343 0.83 5.60 -17.99
N GLN A 344 1.43 4.44 -17.64
CA GLN A 344 2.79 4.07 -18.05
C GLN A 344 2.95 4.09 -19.58
N PHE A 345 2.00 3.48 -20.28
CA PHE A 345 2.00 3.48 -21.75
C PHE A 345 1.93 4.89 -22.35
N LEU A 346 1.03 5.74 -21.82
CA LEU A 346 0.84 7.12 -22.28
C LEU A 346 2.04 8.02 -21.99
N ARG A 347 2.80 7.73 -20.95
CA ARG A 347 4.07 8.40 -20.60
C ARG A 347 5.27 7.82 -21.36
N GLN A 348 5.07 6.81 -22.22
CA GLN A 348 6.14 6.11 -22.93
C GLN A 348 7.13 5.40 -21.98
N GLU A 349 6.67 5.00 -20.82
CA GLU A 349 7.39 4.18 -19.88
C GLU A 349 7.18 2.69 -20.18
N LYS A 350 8.02 1.84 -19.60
CA LYS A 350 7.79 0.39 -19.68
C LYS A 350 6.49 0.02 -18.94
N VAL A 351 5.58 -0.65 -19.64
CA VAL A 351 4.31 -1.09 -19.03
C VAL A 351 4.56 -2.28 -18.12
N LEU A 352 4.48 -2.06 -16.81
CA LEU A 352 4.70 -3.06 -15.76
C LEU A 352 3.43 -3.35 -14.94
N GLY A 353 2.42 -2.48 -15.05
CA GLY A 353 1.21 -2.51 -14.23
C GLY A 353 1.37 -1.79 -12.88
N GLU A 354 0.44 -2.06 -11.97
CA GLU A 354 0.51 -1.50 -10.61
C GLU A 354 1.76 -2.02 -9.88
N PRO A 355 2.57 -1.13 -9.28
CA PRO A 355 3.77 -1.54 -8.54
C PRO A 355 3.40 -2.49 -7.39
N LYS A 356 4.10 -3.63 -7.31
CA LYS A 356 3.97 -4.56 -6.18
C LYS A 356 5.14 -4.30 -5.23
N ILE A 357 4.87 -3.67 -4.11
CA ILE A 357 5.86 -3.37 -3.10
C ILE A 357 6.01 -4.58 -2.16
N PHE A 358 7.23 -4.81 -1.67
CA PHE A 358 7.51 -5.87 -0.70
C PHE A 358 6.52 -5.84 0.48
N ASN A 359 6.03 -7.01 0.89
CA ASN A 359 5.04 -7.16 1.93
C ASN A 359 5.38 -8.34 2.85
N SER A 360 5.88 -8.05 4.04
CA SER A 360 6.14 -9.05 5.08
C SER A 360 4.83 -9.62 5.61
N ARG A 361 4.80 -10.94 5.84
CA ARG A 361 3.66 -11.65 6.42
C ARG A 361 4.13 -12.68 7.44
N PHE A 362 3.60 -12.63 8.64
CA PHE A 362 3.96 -13.60 9.67
C PHE A 362 2.93 -14.73 9.90
N GLY A 363 1.76 -14.63 9.27
CA GLY A 363 0.76 -15.69 9.28
C GLY A 363 -0.34 -15.51 10.32
N LYS A 364 -0.81 -16.63 10.91
CA LYS A 364 -1.89 -16.63 11.91
C LYS A 364 -1.37 -16.20 13.28
N LEU A 365 -2.24 -15.53 14.05
CA LEU A 365 -1.99 -15.26 15.47
C LEU A 365 -2.13 -16.56 16.26
N ILE A 366 -1.28 -16.73 17.27
CA ILE A 366 -1.45 -17.75 18.30
C ILE A 366 -2.30 -17.17 19.46
N PRO A 367 -2.93 -18.02 20.30
CA PRO A 367 -3.85 -17.54 21.36
C PRO A 367 -3.27 -16.45 22.27
N ALA A 368 -1.99 -16.55 22.64
CA ALA A 368 -1.33 -15.58 23.50
C ALA A 368 -1.21 -14.18 22.84
N GLU A 369 -1.23 -14.10 21.52
CA GLU A 369 -1.09 -12.83 20.78
C GLU A 369 -2.42 -12.09 20.63
N TYR A 370 -3.57 -12.76 20.76
CA TYR A 370 -4.86 -12.08 20.69
C TYR A 370 -4.99 -11.00 21.77
N ALA A 371 -4.52 -11.27 22.99
CA ALA A 371 -4.51 -10.29 24.07
C ALA A 371 -3.66 -9.05 23.74
N GLU A 372 -2.55 -9.23 23.02
CA GLU A 372 -1.71 -8.12 22.58
C GLU A 372 -2.41 -7.22 21.55
N TYR A 373 -3.15 -7.81 20.61
CA TYR A 373 -3.90 -7.05 19.61
C TYR A 373 -5.16 -6.40 20.18
N LEU A 374 -5.76 -6.97 21.23
CA LEU A 374 -6.92 -6.39 21.90
C LEU A 374 -6.61 -5.15 22.73
N LYS A 375 -5.36 -4.91 23.12
CA LYS A 375 -4.96 -3.73 23.92
C LYS A 375 -5.33 -2.38 23.29
N GLU A 376 -5.46 -2.32 21.98
CA GLU A 376 -5.81 -1.10 21.24
C GLU A 376 -7.29 -1.06 20.82
N SER A 377 -7.97 -2.19 20.83
CA SER A 377 -9.34 -2.29 20.35
C SER A 377 -10.34 -2.32 21.51
N VAL A 378 -11.58 -1.93 21.23
CA VAL A 378 -12.67 -2.07 22.18
C VAL A 378 -13.32 -3.45 22.08
N GLU A 379 -13.74 -3.97 23.22
CA GLU A 379 -14.59 -5.17 23.27
C GLU A 379 -16.03 -4.80 22.93
N GLY A 380 -16.73 -5.68 22.25
CA GLY A 380 -18.12 -5.46 21.88
C GLY A 380 -18.58 -6.38 20.75
N LYS A 381 -19.88 -6.56 20.64
CA LYS A 381 -20.48 -7.27 19.53
C LYS A 381 -20.38 -6.45 18.25
N ARG A 382 -20.32 -7.13 17.12
CA ARG A 382 -20.43 -6.52 15.80
C ARG A 382 -21.74 -5.70 15.71
N LEU A 383 -21.63 -4.47 15.25
CA LEU A 383 -22.79 -3.62 15.06
C LEU A 383 -23.41 -3.85 13.69
N GLU A 384 -24.73 -3.94 13.69
CA GLU A 384 -25.57 -4.01 12.51
C GLU A 384 -26.59 -2.86 12.59
N PRO A 385 -26.98 -2.22 11.47
CA PRO A 385 -27.94 -1.14 11.48
C PRO A 385 -29.34 -1.66 11.83
N ALA A 386 -30.09 -0.90 12.61
CA ALA A 386 -31.49 -1.23 12.94
C ALA A 386 -32.36 -1.29 11.68
N VAL A 387 -32.10 -0.40 10.72
CA VAL A 387 -32.72 -0.36 9.40
C VAL A 387 -31.60 -0.48 8.36
N LYS A 388 -31.62 -1.55 7.58
CA LYS A 388 -30.54 -1.87 6.63
C LYS A 388 -30.30 -0.74 5.61
N GLU A 389 -31.38 -0.09 5.19
CA GLU A 389 -31.37 1.00 4.21
C GLU A 389 -30.67 2.27 4.75
N GLU A 390 -30.79 2.55 6.04
CA GLU A 390 -30.22 3.74 6.68
C GLU A 390 -28.70 3.59 6.97
N GLY A 391 -28.25 2.36 7.21
CA GLY A 391 -26.86 2.10 7.61
C GLY A 391 -26.59 2.41 9.07
N LEU A 392 -25.30 2.57 9.43
CA LEU A 392 -24.86 2.90 10.79
C LEU A 392 -24.90 4.41 11.04
N THR A 393 -25.23 4.83 12.26
CA THR A 393 -25.07 6.23 12.71
C THR A 393 -23.58 6.57 12.93
N LYS A 394 -23.27 7.87 13.09
CA LYS A 394 -21.90 8.34 13.36
C LYS A 394 -21.29 7.69 14.61
N GLU A 395 -22.06 7.61 15.68
CA GLU A 395 -21.67 7.00 16.95
C GLU A 395 -21.42 5.50 16.77
N GLN A 396 -22.29 4.78 16.10
CA GLN A 396 -22.14 3.36 15.79
C GLN A 396 -20.93 3.10 14.90
N VAL A 397 -20.65 3.98 13.94
CA VAL A 397 -19.46 3.89 13.07
C VAL A 397 -18.18 4.03 13.89
N MET A 398 -18.11 5.00 14.79
CA MET A 398 -16.95 5.19 15.67
C MET A 398 -16.74 3.97 16.56
N GLU A 399 -17.81 3.45 17.16
CA GLU A 399 -17.78 2.26 18.01
C GLU A 399 -17.34 1.01 17.22
N GLU A 400 -17.96 0.74 16.07
CA GLU A 400 -17.63 -0.43 15.24
C GLU A 400 -16.19 -0.35 14.69
N ALA A 401 -15.75 0.84 14.26
CA ALA A 401 -14.40 1.05 13.77
C ALA A 401 -13.34 0.85 14.87
N ALA A 402 -13.65 1.22 16.12
CA ALA A 402 -12.77 1.02 17.28
C ALA A 402 -12.59 -0.47 17.66
N ARG A 403 -13.41 -1.39 17.12
CA ARG A 403 -13.21 -2.84 17.25
C ARG A 403 -12.04 -3.36 16.42
N CYS A 404 -11.48 -2.55 15.53
CA CYS A 404 -10.36 -2.97 14.67
C CYS A 404 -9.11 -3.33 15.48
N LEU A 405 -8.47 -4.46 15.16
CA LEU A 405 -7.24 -4.92 15.83
C LEU A 405 -5.97 -4.23 15.30
N HIS A 406 -6.07 -3.41 14.27
CA HIS A 406 -4.94 -2.75 13.61
C HIS A 406 -3.78 -3.71 13.31
N CYS A 407 -4.05 -4.68 12.42
CA CYS A 407 -3.12 -5.76 12.08
C CYS A 407 -2.02 -5.33 11.10
N ASP A 408 -2.02 -4.11 10.62
CA ASP A 408 -1.05 -3.48 9.72
C ASP A 408 0.17 -2.91 10.44
N CYS A 409 1.15 -2.46 9.67
CA CYS A 409 2.25 -1.64 10.15
C CYS A 409 1.91 -0.16 9.98
N ARG A 410 2.14 0.68 11.03
CA ARG A 410 1.87 2.11 10.94
C ARG A 410 2.84 2.87 10.06
N ASP A 411 4.09 2.40 9.95
CA ASP A 411 5.15 3.04 9.16
C ASP A 411 5.33 2.37 7.79
N LEU A 412 4.22 2.04 7.14
CA LEU A 412 4.21 1.30 5.89
C LEU A 412 5.02 1.97 4.77
N GLU A 413 4.97 3.29 4.69
CA GLU A 413 5.62 4.08 3.63
C GLU A 413 7.05 4.47 3.97
N THR A 414 7.41 4.58 5.26
CA THR A 414 8.71 5.04 5.74
C THR A 414 9.65 3.92 6.21
N CYS A 415 9.13 2.70 6.35
CA CYS A 415 9.88 1.54 6.81
C CYS A 415 11.05 1.20 5.87
N LYS A 416 12.29 1.47 6.31
CA LYS A 416 13.50 1.20 5.52
C LYS A 416 13.69 -0.29 5.25
N LEU A 417 13.29 -1.19 6.17
CA LEU A 417 13.34 -2.62 5.95
C LEU A 417 12.46 -3.02 4.76
N ARG A 418 11.23 -2.48 4.67
CA ARG A 418 10.32 -2.72 3.54
C ARG A 418 10.89 -2.16 2.23
N ILE A 419 11.32 -0.91 2.24
CA ILE A 419 11.84 -0.19 1.06
C ILE A 419 13.07 -0.91 0.49
N TYR A 420 14.03 -1.27 1.35
CA TYR A 420 15.24 -1.96 0.89
C TYR A 420 14.97 -3.41 0.51
N SER A 421 14.05 -4.11 1.20
CA SER A 421 13.65 -5.46 0.80
C SER A 421 13.03 -5.49 -0.60
N ASP A 422 12.26 -4.46 -0.95
CA ASP A 422 11.74 -4.29 -2.31
C ASP A 422 12.86 -4.02 -3.32
N ALA A 423 13.72 -3.04 -3.05
CA ALA A 423 14.81 -2.63 -3.93
C ALA A 423 15.82 -3.75 -4.23
N TYR A 424 16.08 -4.61 -3.24
CA TYR A 424 17.01 -5.74 -3.37
C TYR A 424 16.33 -7.08 -3.65
N ALA A 425 15.00 -7.09 -3.86
CA ALA A 425 14.20 -8.29 -4.10
C ALA A 425 14.45 -9.40 -3.05
N ALA A 426 14.44 -9.02 -1.75
CA ALA A 426 14.70 -9.92 -0.65
C ALA A 426 13.57 -10.94 -0.46
N ASP A 427 13.91 -12.19 -0.16
CA ASP A 427 12.96 -13.25 0.14
C ASP A 427 12.81 -13.43 1.66
N GLN A 428 11.67 -13.03 2.21
CA GLN A 428 11.34 -13.24 3.62
C GLN A 428 11.48 -14.69 4.09
N LYS A 429 11.40 -15.67 3.20
CA LYS A 429 11.35 -17.09 3.55
C LYS A 429 12.73 -17.75 3.60
N ARG A 430 13.77 -17.13 3.01
CA ARG A 430 15.08 -17.76 2.84
C ARG A 430 15.71 -18.29 4.14
N PHE A 431 15.61 -17.51 5.22
CA PHE A 431 16.17 -17.88 6.53
C PHE A 431 15.10 -18.05 7.61
N LYS A 432 13.83 -18.17 7.21
CA LYS A 432 12.72 -18.31 8.16
C LYS A 432 12.80 -19.66 8.88
N SER A 433 12.89 -19.64 10.22
CA SER A 433 12.76 -20.82 11.05
C SER A 433 11.29 -21.24 11.24
N GLU A 434 11.05 -22.46 11.75
CA GLU A 434 9.70 -22.92 12.13
C GLU A 434 9.17 -22.15 13.35
N GLU A 435 10.05 -21.78 14.28
CA GLU A 435 9.73 -20.96 15.45
C GLU A 435 9.86 -19.48 15.12
N ARG A 436 8.88 -18.69 15.53
CA ARG A 436 8.91 -17.23 15.41
C ARG A 436 8.72 -16.57 16.79
N LEU A 437 9.24 -15.37 16.94
CA LEU A 437 8.98 -14.53 18.10
C LEU A 437 7.47 -14.28 18.27
N THR A 438 7.02 -14.24 19.52
CA THR A 438 5.64 -13.85 19.85
C THR A 438 5.47 -12.35 19.65
N CYS A 439 4.38 -11.94 19.01
CA CYS A 439 4.04 -10.52 18.89
C CYS A 439 3.72 -9.94 20.26
N THR A 440 4.38 -8.83 20.60
CA THR A 440 4.08 -8.04 21.79
C THR A 440 3.86 -6.59 21.41
N LYS A 441 2.87 -5.95 22.02
CA LYS A 441 2.51 -4.55 21.76
C LYS A 441 2.42 -3.77 23.06
N GLN A 442 3.09 -2.62 23.12
CA GLN A 442 3.04 -1.70 24.25
C GLN A 442 2.36 -0.39 23.84
N TYR A 443 1.23 -0.10 24.48
CA TYR A 443 0.38 1.07 24.20
C TYR A 443 0.34 2.09 25.33
N GLN A 444 1.19 1.94 26.36
CA GLN A 444 1.16 2.79 27.57
C GLN A 444 1.58 4.24 27.31
N HIS A 445 2.28 4.49 26.21
CA HIS A 445 2.68 5.86 25.84
C HIS A 445 1.55 6.56 25.07
N ASP A 446 1.33 7.85 25.31
CA ASP A 446 0.23 8.61 24.70
C ASP A 446 0.41 8.83 23.19
N GLN A 447 1.66 9.01 22.72
CA GLN A 447 1.98 9.42 21.36
C GLN A 447 2.51 8.31 20.47
N ILE A 448 3.05 7.23 21.04
CA ILE A 448 3.71 6.16 20.29
C ILE A 448 3.25 4.77 20.69
N VAL A 449 3.47 3.82 19.79
CA VAL A 449 3.31 2.37 20.01
C VAL A 449 4.66 1.69 19.86
N TYR A 450 4.96 0.72 20.72
CA TYR A 450 6.13 -0.12 20.59
C TYR A 450 5.76 -1.58 20.34
N GLU A 451 6.20 -2.13 19.21
CA GLU A 451 6.00 -3.51 18.80
C GLU A 451 7.38 -4.22 18.72
N ALA A 452 7.80 -4.80 19.81
CA ALA A 452 9.14 -5.37 19.97
C ALA A 452 9.49 -6.46 18.93
N SER A 453 8.50 -7.21 18.45
CA SER A 453 8.65 -8.25 17.43
C SER A 453 9.05 -7.72 16.03
N LYS A 454 8.92 -6.42 15.80
CA LYS A 454 9.35 -5.74 14.57
C LYS A 454 10.75 -5.14 14.68
N CYS A 455 11.37 -5.16 15.87
CA CYS A 455 12.64 -4.50 16.16
C CYS A 455 13.83 -5.28 15.58
N ILE A 456 14.66 -4.61 14.78
CA ILE A 456 15.93 -5.16 14.26
C ILE A 456 17.14 -4.90 15.18
N LYS A 457 16.92 -4.43 16.39
CA LYS A 457 17.96 -4.20 17.42
C LYS A 457 19.08 -3.24 16.95
N CYS A 458 18.74 -2.24 16.14
CA CYS A 458 19.71 -1.30 15.54
C CYS A 458 20.34 -0.33 16.54
N GLY A 459 19.69 -0.08 17.69
CA GLY A 459 20.20 0.78 18.76
C GLY A 459 19.97 2.28 18.58
N ILE A 460 19.40 2.75 17.48
CA ILE A 460 19.16 4.19 17.23
C ILE A 460 18.34 4.82 18.36
N CYS A 461 17.25 4.18 18.77
CA CYS A 461 16.39 4.66 19.84
C CYS A 461 17.12 4.75 21.19
N VAL A 462 18.07 3.84 21.47
CA VAL A 462 18.90 3.87 22.66
C VAL A 462 19.76 5.14 22.67
N ARG A 463 20.45 5.44 21.55
CA ARG A 463 21.30 6.63 21.41
C ARG A 463 20.51 7.93 21.50
N ILE A 464 19.33 7.99 20.87
CA ILE A 464 18.47 9.17 20.98
C ILE A 464 18.05 9.41 22.43
N THR A 465 17.64 8.39 23.18
CA THR A 465 17.25 8.57 24.58
C THR A 465 18.42 8.97 25.48
N GLU A 466 19.64 8.50 25.22
CA GLU A 466 20.87 8.95 25.90
C GLU A 466 21.14 10.45 25.65
N LYS A 467 20.97 10.91 24.42
CA LYS A 467 21.12 12.33 24.04
C LYS A 467 20.11 13.24 24.75
N TYR A 468 18.85 12.82 24.84
CA TYR A 468 17.80 13.57 25.53
C TYR A 468 17.86 13.45 27.05
N LYS A 469 18.66 12.55 27.59
CA LYS A 469 18.77 12.26 29.03
C LYS A 469 17.43 11.96 29.69
N ASP A 470 16.57 11.22 28.95
CA ASP A 470 15.34 10.70 29.53
C ASP A 470 15.67 9.84 30.76
N GLU A 471 14.90 9.98 31.84
CA GLU A 471 15.20 9.42 33.17
C GLU A 471 15.58 7.93 33.15
N PHE A 472 14.84 7.12 32.40
CA PHE A 472 15.13 5.70 32.19
C PHE A 472 15.70 5.41 30.81
N GLY A 473 15.24 6.14 29.78
CA GLY A 473 15.58 5.89 28.38
C GLY A 473 15.19 4.50 27.89
N LEU A 474 15.77 4.12 26.77
CA LEU A 474 15.70 2.76 26.22
C LEU A 474 17.09 2.11 26.28
N THR A 475 17.11 0.79 26.51
CA THR A 475 18.36 0.02 26.53
C THR A 475 18.14 -1.39 26.01
N PHE A 476 19.22 -2.12 25.79
CA PHE A 476 19.17 -3.55 25.48
C PHE A 476 18.99 -4.35 26.78
N ILE A 477 17.99 -5.22 26.81
CA ILE A 477 17.61 -6.06 27.95
C ILE A 477 17.73 -7.53 27.53
N GLY A 478 18.19 -8.38 28.43
CA GLY A 478 18.37 -9.82 28.14
C GLY A 478 19.78 -10.17 27.64
N ARG A 479 19.95 -11.39 27.12
CA ARG A 479 21.24 -11.92 26.64
C ARG A 479 21.02 -12.81 25.40
N GLY A 480 22.02 -12.89 24.53
CA GLY A 480 22.01 -13.76 23.35
C GLY A 480 20.81 -13.46 22.45
N PHE A 481 20.07 -14.50 22.07
CA PHE A 481 18.91 -14.39 21.16
C PHE A 481 17.68 -13.73 21.82
N GLU A 482 17.63 -13.67 23.15
CA GLU A 482 16.53 -13.05 23.90
C GLU A 482 16.69 -11.54 24.12
N VAL A 483 17.73 -10.93 23.52
CA VAL A 483 17.94 -9.48 23.62
C VAL A 483 16.78 -8.75 22.95
N VAL A 484 16.20 -7.82 23.71
CA VAL A 484 15.16 -6.89 23.27
C VAL A 484 15.53 -5.47 23.65
N VAL A 485 15.01 -4.50 22.93
CA VAL A 485 15.06 -3.10 23.38
C VAL A 485 13.88 -2.87 24.33
N GLY A 486 14.11 -2.22 25.45
CA GLY A 486 13.08 -1.94 26.43
C GLY A 486 13.50 -0.88 27.44
N VAL A 487 12.60 -0.54 28.36
CA VAL A 487 12.87 0.38 29.45
C VAL A 487 13.50 -0.39 30.62
N PRO A 488 14.61 0.09 31.22
CA PRO A 488 15.22 -0.55 32.37
C PRO A 488 14.23 -0.84 33.50
N PHE A 489 14.52 -1.87 34.29
CA PHE A 489 13.73 -2.29 35.45
C PHE A 489 12.29 -2.72 35.16
N GLY A 490 11.95 -3.01 33.89
CA GLY A 490 10.60 -3.38 33.49
C GLY A 490 9.59 -2.23 33.52
N GLU A 491 10.07 -1.02 33.53
CA GLU A 491 9.22 0.18 33.50
C GLU A 491 8.51 0.34 32.15
N SER A 492 7.45 1.15 32.12
CA SER A 492 6.65 1.37 30.91
C SER A 492 7.36 2.26 29.89
N THR A 493 7.00 2.12 28.60
CA THR A 493 7.48 3.03 27.54
C THR A 493 7.14 4.50 27.83
N ALA A 494 6.03 4.78 28.51
CA ALA A 494 5.66 6.14 28.94
C ALA A 494 6.65 6.75 29.96
N LYS A 495 7.30 5.93 30.78
CA LYS A 495 8.36 6.39 31.69
C LYS A 495 9.72 6.48 30.98
N GLY A 496 9.99 5.57 30.04
CA GLY A 496 11.26 5.52 29.32
C GLY A 496 11.42 6.60 28.25
N LEU A 497 10.32 7.10 27.71
CA LEU A 497 10.29 8.00 26.56
C LEU A 497 9.47 9.25 26.86
N LYS A 498 9.94 10.12 27.75
CA LYS A 498 9.24 11.36 28.10
C LYS A 498 9.45 12.46 27.06
N THR A 499 10.70 12.68 26.66
CA THR A 499 11.10 13.78 25.78
C THR A 499 11.40 13.30 24.35
N ALA A 500 12.03 12.14 24.23
CA ALA A 500 12.55 11.62 22.98
C ALA A 500 11.50 10.86 22.11
N ALA A 501 10.28 10.67 22.60
CA ALA A 501 9.31 9.72 22.01
C ALA A 501 9.07 9.88 20.50
N LEU A 502 8.82 11.10 20.04
CA LEU A 502 8.52 11.36 18.63
C LEU A 502 9.76 11.22 17.74
N GLU A 503 10.94 11.72 18.19
CA GLU A 503 12.19 11.57 17.45
C GLU A 503 12.59 10.09 17.33
N VAL A 504 12.40 9.32 18.41
CA VAL A 504 12.64 7.87 18.40
C VAL A 504 11.72 7.15 17.43
N ALA A 505 10.44 7.51 17.37
CA ALA A 505 9.50 6.94 16.41
C ALA A 505 9.89 7.27 14.97
N ASP A 506 10.19 8.54 14.68
CA ASP A 506 10.56 9.00 13.34
C ASP A 506 11.90 8.42 12.86
N ALA A 507 12.82 8.14 13.77
CA ALA A 507 14.13 7.55 13.46
C ALA A 507 14.10 6.02 13.36
N CYS A 508 13.02 5.35 13.80
CA CYS A 508 12.94 3.89 13.79
C CYS A 508 12.89 3.35 12.35
N PRO A 509 13.82 2.47 11.93
CA PRO A 509 13.90 2.03 10.54
C PRO A 509 12.88 0.95 10.16
N THR A 510 12.06 0.45 11.10
CA THR A 510 11.20 -0.73 10.88
C THR A 510 9.76 -0.58 11.38
N GLY A 511 9.35 0.56 11.85
CA GLY A 511 8.03 0.72 12.47
C GLY A 511 7.85 -0.10 13.77
N ALA A 512 8.94 -0.53 14.40
CA ALA A 512 8.87 -1.12 15.74
C ALA A 512 8.45 -0.09 16.79
N LEU A 513 8.92 1.13 16.65
CA LEU A 513 8.45 2.32 17.37
C LEU A 513 7.79 3.22 16.32
N SER A 514 6.50 3.50 16.51
CA SER A 514 5.70 4.26 15.54
C SER A 514 4.76 5.24 16.25
N ARG A 515 4.36 6.29 15.55
CA ARG A 515 3.33 7.23 16.04
C ARG A 515 1.97 6.54 16.14
N LYS A 516 1.18 6.92 17.16
CA LYS A 516 -0.20 6.44 17.33
C LYS A 516 -1.15 6.92 16.27
#